data_d61fa57180b38661899b1488b7ff5ec8
#
_entry.id   d61fa57180b38661899b1488b7ff5ec8
#
_cell.length_a   1.000
_cell.length_b   1.000
_cell.length_c   1.000
_cell.angle_alpha   90.00
_cell.angle_beta   90.00
_cell.angle_gamma   90.00
#
_symmetry.space_group_name_H-M   'P 1'
#
loop_
_entity.id
_entity.type
_entity.pdbx_description
1 polymer ?
#
loop_
_entity_poly.entity_id
_entity_poly.type
_entity_poly.pdbx_seq_one_letter_code
_entity_poly.pdbx_strand_id
1 'polypeptide(L)'
;AELDKANFDNPQTFLDALTAPVRNDGSGREKLGFNYVTTVTADQAAITNRSYYGFGFRYELLDNGNTFYFSDTFEESPAYVAWLRRGQRLISVDRGAGFETWESLVAAGVPPSEIFGPSDSPVTRVFKVDDAGTERDIEVTKAEVNTPPIAGEPLLIARAGNSPVGYLHFRTFIRAAYDATLPAYPENYP
;
A
#
# COMPACT_ATOMS: atom_id res chain seq x y z
N ALA A 1 23.92 22.86 -10.32
CA ALA A 1 24.05 23.61 -9.07
C ALA A 1 24.21 22.59 -7.95
N GLU A 2 25.13 22.82 -7.03
CA GLU A 2 25.31 22.02 -5.84
C GLU A 2 24.09 22.22 -4.91
N LEU A 3 23.51 21.13 -4.43
CA LEU A 3 22.37 21.18 -3.49
C LEU A 3 22.91 21.33 -2.06
N ASP A 4 22.59 22.47 -1.44
CA ASP A 4 22.93 22.68 -0.03
C ASP A 4 21.76 22.23 0.86
N LYS A 5 22.03 21.27 1.76
CA LYS A 5 21.05 20.73 2.71
C LYS A 5 20.43 21.79 3.63
N ALA A 6 21.13 22.91 3.85
CA ALA A 6 20.62 24.00 4.67
C ALA A 6 19.39 24.71 4.07
N ASN A 7 19.13 24.51 2.78
CA ASN A 7 17.98 25.08 2.07
C ASN A 7 16.71 24.18 2.13
N PHE A 8 16.73 23.12 2.92
CA PHE A 8 15.62 22.17 2.99
C PHE A 8 15.11 22.03 4.43
N ASP A 9 13.79 22.09 4.59
CA ASP A 9 13.14 22.08 5.90
C ASP A 9 13.21 20.71 6.60
N ASN A 10 13.38 19.64 5.83
CA ASN A 10 13.49 18.29 6.36
C ASN A 10 14.34 17.37 5.44
N PRO A 11 14.83 16.23 5.97
CA PRO A 11 15.67 15.30 5.22
C PRO A 11 14.98 14.69 3.98
N GLN A 12 13.65 14.51 3.99
CA GLN A 12 12.93 13.93 2.86
C GLN A 12 12.92 14.88 1.67
N THR A 13 12.65 16.18 1.89
CA THR A 13 12.65 17.17 0.81
C THR A 13 14.03 17.33 0.19
N PHE A 14 15.09 17.21 0.96
CA PHE A 14 16.47 17.19 0.44
C PHE A 14 16.73 15.94 -0.41
N LEU A 15 16.32 14.75 0.07
CA LEU A 15 16.44 13.50 -0.66
C LEU A 15 15.64 13.53 -1.98
N ASP A 16 14.44 14.09 -1.95
CA ASP A 16 13.61 14.26 -3.14
C ASP A 16 14.26 15.16 -4.18
N ALA A 17 14.86 16.26 -3.76
CA ALA A 17 15.62 17.15 -4.65
C ALA A 17 16.86 16.47 -5.24
N LEU A 18 17.57 15.66 -4.46
CA LEU A 18 18.73 14.88 -4.93
C LEU A 18 18.32 13.84 -5.99
N THR A 19 17.17 13.22 -5.83
CA THR A 19 16.71 12.14 -6.71
C THR A 19 15.86 12.62 -7.89
N ALA A 20 15.37 13.86 -7.85
CA ALA A 20 14.52 14.44 -8.90
C ALA A 20 15.09 14.31 -10.32
N PRO A 21 16.40 14.54 -10.59
CA PRO A 21 16.96 14.39 -11.93
C PRO A 21 16.89 12.96 -12.48
N VAL A 22 16.91 11.96 -11.61
CA VAL A 22 16.83 10.53 -11.99
C VAL A 22 15.38 10.09 -12.15
N ARG A 23 14.47 10.69 -11.37
CA ARG A 23 13.04 10.42 -11.44
C ARG A 23 12.38 11.05 -12.67
N ASN A 24 12.83 12.25 -13.04
CA ASN A 24 12.29 13.00 -14.16
C ASN A 24 13.19 12.83 -15.39
N ASP A 25 13.00 11.77 -16.14
CA ASP A 25 13.80 11.42 -17.34
C ASP A 25 13.29 12.08 -18.63
N GLY A 26 12.39 13.06 -18.51
CA GLY A 26 11.79 13.74 -19.68
C GLY A 26 10.69 12.95 -20.38
N SER A 27 10.33 11.75 -19.91
CA SER A 27 9.26 10.93 -20.50
C SER A 27 7.85 11.39 -20.10
N GLY A 28 7.74 12.41 -19.24
CA GLY A 28 6.47 12.83 -18.65
C GLY A 28 5.92 11.90 -17.58
N ARG A 29 6.66 10.82 -17.24
CA ARG A 29 6.33 9.90 -16.16
C ARG A 29 7.30 10.10 -15.02
N GLU A 30 6.78 10.53 -13.87
CA GLU A 30 7.58 10.53 -12.66
C GLU A 30 7.83 9.07 -12.24
N LYS A 31 9.11 8.68 -12.20
CA LYS A 31 9.48 7.37 -11.67
C LYS A 31 9.33 7.40 -10.16
N LEU A 32 8.55 6.47 -9.61
CA LEU A 32 8.45 6.27 -8.17
C LEU A 32 9.85 6.06 -7.58
N GLY A 33 10.27 6.97 -6.70
CA GLY A 33 11.54 6.84 -6.00
C GLY A 33 11.45 5.76 -4.94
N PHE A 34 12.44 4.87 -4.89
CA PHE A 34 12.60 3.91 -3.81
C PHE A 34 13.30 4.50 -2.58
N ASN A 35 13.65 5.79 -2.65
CA ASN A 35 14.37 6.47 -1.59
C ASN A 35 13.40 7.20 -0.68
N TYR A 36 13.44 6.90 0.60
CA TYR A 36 12.64 7.57 1.63
C TYR A 36 13.44 7.72 2.91
N VAL A 37 13.08 8.72 3.71
CA VAL A 37 13.61 8.93 5.06
C VAL A 37 12.52 8.55 6.06
N THR A 38 12.86 7.72 7.02
CA THR A 38 11.95 7.31 8.09
C THR A 38 12.67 7.30 9.43
N THR A 39 11.93 7.19 10.52
CA THR A 39 12.54 6.99 11.83
C THR A 39 12.98 5.54 11.99
N VAL A 40 14.02 5.32 12.79
CA VAL A 40 14.50 3.95 13.13
C VAL A 40 13.36 3.10 13.71
N THR A 41 12.52 3.70 14.56
CA THR A 41 11.37 3.01 15.15
C THR A 41 10.35 2.58 14.11
N ALA A 42 10.01 3.45 13.16
CA ALA A 42 9.06 3.12 12.08
C ALA A 42 9.63 2.06 11.13
N ASP A 43 10.92 2.14 10.81
CA ASP A 43 11.59 1.17 9.97
C ASP A 43 11.67 -0.22 10.66
N GLN A 44 12.03 -0.24 11.94
CA GLN A 44 12.01 -1.46 12.74
C GLN A 44 10.61 -2.06 12.86
N ALA A 45 9.57 -1.25 13.04
CA ALA A 45 8.19 -1.73 13.06
C ALA A 45 7.81 -2.37 11.72
N ALA A 46 8.13 -1.72 10.60
CA ALA A 46 7.84 -2.23 9.27
C ALA A 46 8.61 -3.53 8.97
N ILE A 47 9.89 -3.62 9.35
CA ILE A 47 10.75 -4.77 9.07
C ILE A 47 10.52 -5.91 10.06
N THR A 48 10.44 -5.60 11.35
CA THR A 48 10.41 -6.61 12.42
C THR A 48 8.98 -7.04 12.75
N ASN A 49 8.08 -6.08 12.98
CA ASN A 49 6.71 -6.36 13.39
C ASN A 49 5.77 -6.53 12.21
N ARG A 50 6.19 -6.13 10.99
CA ARG A 50 5.37 -6.16 9.78
C ARG A 50 4.03 -5.47 9.99
N SER A 51 3.99 -4.46 10.84
CA SER A 51 2.81 -3.69 11.12
C SER A 51 3.00 -2.22 10.75
N TYR A 52 1.92 -1.58 10.41
CA TYR A 52 1.82 -0.14 10.23
C TYR A 52 0.44 0.33 10.64
N TYR A 53 0.29 1.61 10.90
CA TYR A 53 -1.01 2.18 11.20
C TYR A 53 -1.69 2.67 9.91
N GLY A 54 -2.85 2.09 9.55
CA GLY A 54 -3.47 2.38 8.28
C GLY A 54 -4.82 1.70 8.05
N PHE A 55 -5.34 1.78 6.83
CA PHE A 55 -6.57 1.11 6.43
C PHE A 55 -6.35 -0.38 6.10
N GLY A 56 -5.18 -0.76 5.62
CA GLY A 56 -4.86 -2.14 5.30
C GLY A 56 -5.11 -2.53 3.84
N PHE A 57 -4.85 -1.63 2.91
CA PHE A 57 -4.91 -1.91 1.49
C PHE A 57 -3.68 -1.37 0.75
N ARG A 58 -3.46 -1.89 -0.46
CA ARG A 58 -2.62 -1.30 -1.50
C ARG A 58 -3.48 -0.90 -2.68
N TYR A 59 -2.98 0.01 -3.49
CA TYR A 59 -3.70 0.49 -4.67
C TYR A 59 -2.76 0.68 -5.86
N GLU A 60 -3.35 0.71 -7.03
CA GLU A 60 -2.71 1.06 -8.28
C GLU A 60 -3.48 2.20 -8.94
N LEU A 61 -2.73 3.12 -9.52
CA LEU A 61 -3.29 4.24 -10.28
C LEU A 61 -3.07 3.99 -11.79
N LEU A 62 -4.16 4.02 -12.53
CA LEU A 62 -4.17 3.92 -13.98
C LEU A 62 -4.59 5.26 -14.59
N ASP A 63 -4.48 5.36 -15.92
CA ASP A 63 -4.94 6.53 -16.70
C ASP A 63 -4.33 7.85 -16.20
N ASN A 64 -3.01 7.85 -16.00
CA ASN A 64 -2.27 8.99 -15.45
C ASN A 64 -2.76 9.43 -14.06
N GLY A 65 -3.18 8.48 -13.23
CA GLY A 65 -3.65 8.72 -11.87
C GLY A 65 -5.15 8.93 -11.72
N ASN A 66 -5.90 9.02 -12.82
CA ASN A 66 -7.34 9.30 -12.79
C ASN A 66 -8.19 8.10 -12.37
N THR A 67 -7.66 6.88 -12.47
CA THR A 67 -8.38 5.67 -12.07
C THR A 67 -7.65 4.98 -10.94
N PHE A 68 -8.36 4.74 -9.84
CA PHE A 68 -7.82 4.09 -8.65
C PHE A 68 -8.44 2.70 -8.48
N TYR A 69 -7.60 1.68 -8.38
CA TYR A 69 -8.00 0.32 -8.05
C TYR A 69 -7.33 -0.16 -6.78
N PHE A 70 -8.08 -0.84 -5.92
CA PHE A 70 -7.49 -1.57 -4.81
C PHE A 70 -6.76 -2.81 -5.34
N SER A 71 -5.43 -2.82 -5.24
CA SER A 71 -4.58 -3.89 -5.78
C SER A 71 -4.35 -5.03 -4.79
N ASP A 72 -4.49 -4.76 -3.50
CA ASP A 72 -4.42 -5.75 -2.42
C ASP A 72 -5.17 -5.26 -1.18
N THR A 73 -5.64 -6.18 -0.34
CA THR A 73 -6.22 -5.90 0.97
C THR A 73 -5.69 -6.94 1.94
N PHE A 74 -5.06 -6.47 3.02
CA PHE A 74 -4.44 -7.38 3.98
C PHE A 74 -5.49 -8.06 4.85
N GLU A 75 -5.36 -9.34 5.05
CA GLU A 75 -6.25 -10.13 5.91
C GLU A 75 -6.30 -9.51 7.32
N GLU A 76 -7.46 -9.55 7.95
CA GLU A 76 -7.73 -9.00 9.29
C GLU A 76 -7.56 -7.48 9.42
N SER A 77 -7.18 -6.79 8.36
CA SER A 77 -7.09 -5.33 8.38
C SER A 77 -8.48 -4.67 8.44
N PRO A 78 -8.56 -3.38 8.86
CA PRO A 78 -9.82 -2.64 8.86
C PRO A 78 -10.53 -2.66 7.50
N ALA A 79 -9.81 -2.47 6.40
CA ALA A 79 -10.37 -2.53 5.06
C ALA A 79 -10.90 -3.92 4.70
N TYR A 80 -10.18 -4.98 5.09
CA TYR A 80 -10.61 -6.34 4.86
C TYR A 80 -11.90 -6.68 5.63
N VAL A 81 -11.96 -6.31 6.89
CA VAL A 81 -13.14 -6.52 7.74
C VAL A 81 -14.35 -5.75 7.19
N ALA A 82 -14.14 -4.55 6.66
CA ALA A 82 -15.17 -3.73 6.04
C ALA A 82 -15.56 -4.17 4.61
N TRP A 83 -15.05 -5.32 4.12
CA TRP A 83 -15.34 -5.85 2.79
C TRP A 83 -14.78 -5.03 1.61
N LEU A 84 -13.75 -4.25 1.83
CA LEU A 84 -12.96 -3.70 0.75
C LEU A 84 -12.06 -4.80 0.19
N ARG A 85 -12.03 -4.96 -1.13
CA ARG A 85 -11.37 -6.08 -1.79
C ARG A 85 -10.55 -5.63 -2.99
N ARG A 86 -9.55 -6.46 -3.32
CA ARG A 86 -8.80 -6.35 -4.55
C ARG A 86 -9.73 -6.36 -5.76
N GLY A 87 -9.45 -5.47 -6.73
CA GLY A 87 -10.18 -5.33 -7.98
C GLY A 87 -11.34 -4.34 -7.93
N GLN A 88 -11.78 -3.90 -6.74
CA GLN A 88 -12.75 -2.82 -6.62
C GLN A 88 -12.12 -1.50 -7.07
N ARG A 89 -12.92 -0.66 -7.72
CA ARG A 89 -12.51 0.68 -8.16
C ARG A 89 -13.03 1.73 -7.19
N LEU A 90 -12.18 2.64 -6.76
CA LEU A 90 -12.58 3.79 -5.96
C LEU A 90 -13.27 4.82 -6.86
N ILE A 91 -14.48 5.24 -6.50
CA ILE A 91 -15.23 6.28 -7.17
C ILE A 91 -15.07 7.62 -6.45
N SER A 92 -15.31 7.63 -5.15
CA SER A 92 -15.26 8.83 -4.33
C SER A 92 -14.89 8.50 -2.87
N VAL A 93 -14.45 9.53 -2.17
CA VAL A 93 -14.09 9.44 -0.74
C VAL A 93 -14.86 10.51 0.03
N ASP A 94 -15.49 10.14 1.13
CA ASP A 94 -15.97 11.09 2.13
C ASP A 94 -14.93 11.23 3.24
N ARG A 95 -14.44 12.46 3.38
CA ARG A 95 -13.46 12.85 4.39
C ARG A 95 -14.11 13.51 5.62
N GLY A 96 -15.45 13.45 5.71
CA GLY A 96 -16.26 14.07 6.77
C GLY A 96 -17.00 15.33 6.34
N ALA A 97 -16.92 15.72 5.06
CA ALA A 97 -17.63 16.86 4.48
C ALA A 97 -18.50 16.49 3.27
N GLY A 98 -18.71 15.18 3.05
CA GLY A 98 -19.41 14.63 1.91
C GLY A 98 -18.45 14.01 0.89
N PHE A 99 -19.02 13.31 -0.09
CA PHE A 99 -18.25 12.60 -1.10
C PHE A 99 -17.60 13.54 -2.12
N GLU A 100 -16.29 13.36 -2.32
CA GLU A 100 -15.53 13.98 -3.40
C GLU A 100 -15.05 12.86 -4.33
N THR A 101 -15.25 13.02 -5.64
CA THR A 101 -14.80 11.99 -6.61
C THR A 101 -13.29 11.91 -6.67
N TRP A 102 -12.76 10.71 -6.89
CA TRP A 102 -11.31 10.51 -7.04
C TRP A 102 -10.74 11.44 -8.12
N GLU A 103 -11.43 11.54 -9.25
CA GLU A 103 -11.06 12.39 -10.38
C GLU A 103 -10.97 13.88 -10.00
N SER A 104 -11.93 14.38 -9.19
CA SER A 104 -11.91 15.76 -8.71
C SER A 104 -10.76 16.03 -7.73
N LEU A 105 -10.44 15.07 -6.87
CA LEU A 105 -9.32 15.16 -5.94
C LEU A 105 -7.97 15.20 -6.68
N VAL A 106 -7.81 14.38 -7.71
CA VAL A 106 -6.61 14.37 -8.57
C VAL A 106 -6.51 15.69 -9.34
N ALA A 107 -7.59 16.15 -9.95
CA ALA A 107 -7.61 17.42 -10.70
C ALA A 107 -7.31 18.64 -9.81
N ALA A 108 -7.72 18.60 -8.54
CA ALA A 108 -7.39 19.62 -7.55
C ALA A 108 -5.99 19.49 -6.95
N GLY A 109 -5.24 18.43 -7.29
CA GLY A 109 -3.90 18.18 -6.76
C GLY A 109 -3.89 17.85 -5.26
N VAL A 110 -4.98 17.28 -4.72
CA VAL A 110 -5.06 16.93 -3.29
C VAL A 110 -4.09 15.78 -3.00
N PRO A 111 -3.14 15.96 -2.09
CA PRO A 111 -2.15 14.92 -1.84
C PRO A 111 -2.77 13.70 -1.11
N PRO A 112 -2.23 12.48 -1.32
CA PRO A 112 -2.71 11.28 -0.65
C PRO A 112 -2.78 11.38 0.88
N SER A 113 -1.87 12.13 1.50
CA SER A 113 -1.86 12.37 2.94
C SER A 113 -3.09 13.14 3.44
N GLU A 114 -3.70 13.99 2.62
CA GLU A 114 -4.97 14.64 2.95
C GLU A 114 -6.17 13.74 2.64
N ILE A 115 -6.14 13.02 1.53
CA ILE A 115 -7.21 12.10 1.16
C ILE A 115 -7.35 11.00 2.23
N PHE A 116 -6.25 10.35 2.55
CA PHE A 116 -6.23 9.23 3.48
C PHE A 116 -5.97 9.62 4.93
N GLY A 117 -5.55 10.87 5.17
CA GLY A 117 -5.20 11.36 6.51
C GLY A 117 -3.86 10.83 7.03
N PRO A 118 -3.44 11.29 8.22
CA PRO A 118 -2.16 10.95 8.83
C PRO A 118 -2.01 9.44 9.07
N SER A 119 -0.76 8.97 9.14
CA SER A 119 -0.42 7.54 9.29
C SER A 119 -0.18 7.11 10.74
N ASP A 120 -0.44 7.97 11.71
CA ASP A 120 -0.14 7.78 13.14
C ASP A 120 -1.36 7.95 14.06
N SER A 121 -2.54 8.18 13.49
CA SER A 121 -3.75 8.44 14.27
C SER A 121 -4.99 7.84 13.61
N PRO A 122 -6.03 7.52 14.40
CA PRO A 122 -7.28 6.99 13.88
C PRO A 122 -7.97 8.02 13.00
N VAL A 123 -8.25 7.62 11.77
CA VAL A 123 -8.98 8.41 10.79
C VAL A 123 -10.01 7.51 10.15
N THR A 124 -11.26 7.97 10.11
CA THR A 124 -12.35 7.30 9.39
C THR A 124 -12.52 7.92 8.01
N ARG A 125 -12.75 7.06 7.01
CA ARG A 125 -13.14 7.46 5.64
C ARG A 125 -14.28 6.58 5.18
N VAL A 126 -15.17 7.14 4.37
CA VAL A 126 -16.13 6.34 3.62
C VAL A 126 -15.68 6.31 2.17
N PHE A 127 -15.41 5.11 1.69
CA PHE A 127 -15.02 4.87 0.31
C PHE A 127 -16.23 4.41 -0.49
N LYS A 128 -16.65 5.18 -1.49
CA LYS A 128 -17.59 4.70 -2.49
C LYS A 128 -16.81 3.91 -3.54
N VAL A 129 -17.12 2.64 -3.69
CA VAL A 129 -16.43 1.73 -4.59
C VAL A 129 -17.39 1.15 -5.62
N ASP A 130 -16.87 0.88 -6.81
CA ASP A 130 -17.52 0.05 -7.83
C ASP A 130 -16.94 -1.37 -7.74
N ASP A 131 -17.80 -2.32 -7.47
CA ASP A 131 -17.51 -3.74 -7.41
C ASP A 131 -18.24 -4.45 -8.57
N ALA A 132 -17.57 -4.52 -9.72
CA ALA A 132 -18.11 -5.12 -10.94
C ALA A 132 -19.50 -4.56 -11.37
N GLY A 133 -19.66 -3.24 -11.32
CA GLY A 133 -20.90 -2.56 -11.68
C GLY A 133 -21.89 -2.35 -10.52
N THR A 134 -21.51 -2.72 -9.31
CA THR A 134 -22.32 -2.48 -8.10
C THR A 134 -21.60 -1.48 -7.21
N GLU A 135 -22.20 -0.30 -7.02
CA GLU A 135 -21.66 0.71 -6.11
C GLU A 135 -21.98 0.38 -4.66
N ARG A 136 -21.00 0.59 -3.79
CA ARG A 136 -21.14 0.44 -2.33
C ARG A 136 -20.37 1.52 -1.60
N ASP A 137 -20.92 1.95 -0.47
CA ASP A 137 -20.25 2.82 0.48
C ASP A 137 -19.64 1.95 1.59
N ILE A 138 -18.34 2.05 1.79
CA ILE A 138 -17.58 1.25 2.74
C ILE A 138 -16.88 2.17 3.72
N GLU A 139 -17.34 2.17 4.97
CA GLU A 139 -16.70 2.92 6.04
C GLU A 139 -15.52 2.12 6.62
N VAL A 140 -14.37 2.77 6.73
CA VAL A 140 -13.16 2.17 7.28
C VAL A 140 -12.46 3.16 8.21
N THR A 141 -12.11 2.70 9.39
CA THR A 141 -11.28 3.46 10.35
C THR A 141 -9.89 2.84 10.41
N LYS A 142 -8.86 3.67 10.31
CA LYS A 142 -7.47 3.22 10.45
C LYS A 142 -7.23 2.54 11.79
N ALA A 143 -6.42 1.48 11.77
CA ALA A 143 -5.91 0.79 12.95
C ALA A 143 -4.52 0.22 12.66
N GLU A 144 -3.95 -0.50 13.61
CA GLU A 144 -2.75 -1.28 13.37
C GLU A 144 -3.05 -2.40 12.36
N VAL A 145 -2.22 -2.51 11.33
CA VAL A 145 -2.35 -3.45 10.23
C VAL A 145 -1.13 -4.33 10.19
N ASN A 146 -1.33 -5.63 10.25
CA ASN A 146 -0.28 -6.61 9.97
C ASN A 146 -0.18 -6.84 8.47
N THR A 147 1.06 -6.99 7.97
CA THR A 147 1.33 -7.27 6.55
C THR A 147 1.92 -8.66 6.40
N PRO A 148 1.10 -9.72 6.37
CA PRO A 148 1.62 -11.07 6.21
C PRO A 148 2.36 -11.20 4.87
N PRO A 149 3.51 -11.90 4.82
CA PRO A 149 4.32 -12.03 3.60
C PRO A 149 3.61 -12.87 2.53
N ILE A 150 2.66 -13.68 2.93
CA ILE A 150 1.86 -14.54 2.05
C ILE A 150 0.41 -14.07 2.15
N ALA A 151 -0.24 -13.92 1.01
CA ALA A 151 -1.66 -13.57 0.93
C ALA A 151 -2.51 -14.85 0.94
N GLY A 152 -3.40 -14.94 1.92
CA GLY A 152 -4.29 -16.09 2.07
C GLY A 152 -3.55 -17.43 2.26
N GLU A 153 -4.27 -18.51 2.04
CA GLU A 153 -3.70 -19.86 2.08
C GLU A 153 -3.22 -20.31 0.69
N PRO A 154 -2.17 -21.14 0.63
CA PRO A 154 -1.76 -21.77 -0.62
C PRO A 154 -2.91 -22.57 -1.24
N LEU A 155 -3.12 -22.41 -2.53
CA LEU A 155 -4.18 -23.10 -3.25
C LEU A 155 -3.60 -24.18 -4.15
N LEU A 156 -4.24 -25.34 -4.17
CA LEU A 156 -4.02 -26.35 -5.20
C LEU A 156 -5.15 -26.26 -6.23
N ILE A 157 -4.78 -25.82 -7.42
CA ILE A 157 -5.72 -25.67 -8.54
C ILE A 157 -5.76 -26.98 -9.31
N ALA A 158 -6.88 -27.71 -9.20
CA ALA A 158 -7.09 -28.92 -9.97
C ALA A 158 -7.24 -28.59 -11.46
N ARG A 159 -6.62 -29.43 -12.31
CA ARG A 159 -6.76 -29.36 -13.76
C ARG A 159 -7.22 -30.69 -14.31
N ALA A 160 -8.27 -30.68 -15.13
CA ALA A 160 -8.80 -31.91 -15.75
C ALA A 160 -7.69 -32.60 -16.56
N GLY A 161 -7.45 -33.88 -16.27
CA GLY A 161 -6.47 -34.72 -16.98
C GLY A 161 -4.99 -34.36 -16.76
N ASN A 162 -4.67 -33.46 -15.81
CA ASN A 162 -3.31 -32.99 -15.54
C ASN A 162 -3.02 -32.95 -14.04
N SER A 163 -1.73 -32.89 -13.68
CA SER A 163 -1.33 -32.66 -12.30
C SER A 163 -1.84 -31.30 -11.79
N PRO A 164 -2.24 -31.18 -10.53
CA PRO A 164 -2.63 -29.92 -9.93
C PRO A 164 -1.48 -28.91 -9.94
N VAL A 165 -1.82 -27.63 -9.97
CA VAL A 165 -0.85 -26.52 -9.88
C VAL A 165 -1.00 -25.87 -8.51
N GLY A 166 0.12 -25.71 -7.81
CA GLY A 166 0.20 -24.90 -6.60
C GLY A 166 0.21 -23.42 -6.94
N TYR A 167 -0.63 -22.64 -6.26
CA TYR A 167 -0.62 -21.18 -6.33
C TYR A 167 -0.30 -20.62 -4.95
N LEU A 168 0.67 -19.71 -4.92
CA LEU A 168 1.08 -19.01 -3.71
C LEU A 168 1.31 -17.54 -4.06
N HIS A 169 0.64 -16.64 -3.34
CA HIS A 169 0.81 -15.20 -3.52
C HIS A 169 1.75 -14.65 -2.45
N PHE A 170 2.96 -14.30 -2.87
CA PHE A 170 3.91 -13.58 -2.03
C PHE A 170 3.70 -12.08 -2.15
N ARG A 171 3.50 -11.39 -1.02
CA ARG A 171 3.45 -9.93 -0.93
C ARG A 171 4.80 -9.29 -0.78
N THR A 172 5.69 -9.99 -0.09
CA THR A 172 7.03 -9.49 0.24
C THR A 172 7.95 -10.63 0.63
N PHE A 173 9.24 -10.44 0.37
CA PHE A 173 10.32 -11.34 0.81
C PHE A 173 11.04 -10.82 2.07
N ILE A 174 10.40 -9.96 2.84
CA ILE A 174 10.96 -9.51 4.12
C ILE A 174 11.14 -10.72 5.02
N ARG A 175 12.39 -10.92 5.47
CA ARG A 175 12.74 -11.99 6.40
C ARG A 175 11.90 -11.88 7.66
N ALA A 176 11.15 -12.93 7.99
CA ALA A 176 10.52 -13.02 9.30
C ALA A 176 11.57 -12.80 10.38
N ALA A 177 11.22 -12.06 11.44
CA ALA A 177 11.98 -12.17 12.66
C ALA A 177 12.13 -13.67 12.94
N TYR A 178 13.35 -14.12 13.16
CA TYR A 178 13.66 -15.53 13.42
C TYR A 178 12.79 -16.00 14.58
N ASP A 179 11.80 -16.81 14.28
CA ASP A 179 11.02 -17.49 15.29
C ASP A 179 11.88 -18.65 15.81
N ALA A 180 12.42 -18.46 17.01
CA ALA A 180 13.28 -19.47 17.64
C ALA A 180 12.54 -20.80 17.90
N THR A 181 11.22 -20.85 17.72
CA THR A 181 10.41 -22.07 17.82
C THR A 181 10.34 -22.87 16.53
N LEU A 182 10.71 -22.25 15.38
CA LEU A 182 10.79 -22.97 14.11
C LEU A 182 12.12 -23.76 14.07
N PRO A 183 12.10 -25.03 13.61
CA PRO A 183 13.32 -25.79 13.45
C PRO A 183 14.27 -25.01 12.54
N ALA A 184 15.54 -24.92 12.95
CA ALA A 184 16.58 -24.33 12.13
C ALA A 184 16.57 -25.00 10.76
N TYR A 185 16.59 -24.20 9.68
CA TYR A 185 16.80 -24.75 8.35
C TYR A 185 18.04 -25.63 8.39
N PRO A 186 17.98 -26.89 7.93
CA PRO A 186 19.17 -27.72 7.87
C PRO A 186 20.23 -26.99 7.04
N GLU A 187 21.44 -26.89 7.57
CA GLU A 187 22.58 -26.16 6.96
C GLU A 187 22.99 -26.72 5.59
N ASN A 188 22.38 -27.81 5.13
CA ASN A 188 22.66 -28.51 3.88
C ASN A 188 21.40 -28.58 2.99
N TYR A 189 20.81 -27.43 2.62
CA TYR A 189 19.89 -27.43 1.50
C TYR A 189 20.72 -27.46 0.20
N PRO A 190 20.52 -28.47 -0.68
CA PRO A 190 21.27 -28.58 -1.92
C PRO A 190 21.02 -27.44 -2.87
#